data_0c7bd10a0e7fb7b801b8cfdba770f0d1
#
_entry.id   0c7bd10a0e7fb7b801b8cfdba770f0d1
#
_cell.length_a   1.000
_cell.length_b   1.000
_cell.length_c   1.000
_cell.angle_alpha   90.00
_cell.angle_beta   90.00
_cell.angle_gamma   90.00
#
_symmetry.space_group_name_H-M   'P 1'
#
loop_
_entity.id
_entity.type
_entity.pdbx_description
1 polymer ?
#
loop_
_entity_poly.entity_id
_entity_poly.type
_entity_poly.pdbx_seq_one_letter_code
_entity_poly.pdbx_strand_id
1 'polypeptide(L)'
;RFAQGWLAEPVAPPTRALWVWGAGHVGRAIVATLAPLPDLSITWIDTDRSRFPASIPDGVTLQIAENPASLSAEAPENAEHLILTYSHALDLDLCHRILMRGFARCGLIGSASKWARFRNRLQALGHDPAQIARIDCPIGDPALGKHPQAIAISVASAVLSQSASASLRK
;
A
#
# COMPACT_ATOMS: atom_id res chain seq x y z
N ARG A 1 -12.00 -23.95 20.62
CA ARG A 1 -12.27 -25.20 21.37
C ARG A 1 -11.35 -25.26 22.59
N PHE A 2 -11.89 -25.57 23.76
CA PHE A 2 -11.09 -25.85 24.95
C PHE A 2 -10.69 -27.33 24.96
N ALA A 3 -9.38 -27.61 25.05
CA ALA A 3 -8.86 -28.93 25.20
C ALA A 3 -7.63 -28.90 26.13
N GLN A 4 -7.66 -29.70 27.19
CA GLN A 4 -6.54 -29.89 28.15
C GLN A 4 -5.95 -28.56 28.72
N GLY A 5 -6.79 -27.55 28.97
CA GLY A 5 -6.34 -26.26 29.50
C GLY A 5 -5.86 -25.27 28.43
N TRP A 6 -5.98 -25.61 27.16
CA TRP A 6 -5.62 -24.72 26.02
C TRP A 6 -6.87 -24.21 25.34
N LEU A 7 -6.85 -22.92 24.95
CA LEU A 7 -7.82 -22.31 24.06
C LEU A 7 -7.26 -22.34 22.64
N ALA A 8 -7.85 -23.14 21.74
CA ALA A 8 -7.53 -23.11 20.33
C ALA A 8 -8.58 -22.26 19.58
N GLU A 9 -8.13 -21.15 19.01
CA GLU A 9 -8.93 -20.33 18.11
C GLU A 9 -8.43 -20.52 16.66
N PRO A 10 -9.33 -20.71 15.67
CA PRO A 10 -8.93 -20.76 14.29
C PRO A 10 -8.44 -19.39 13.86
N VAL A 11 -7.20 -19.28 13.39
CA VAL A 11 -6.68 -18.08 12.74
C VAL A 11 -7.11 -18.13 11.27
N ALA A 12 -7.99 -17.21 10.88
CA ALA A 12 -8.37 -17.09 9.47
C ALA A 12 -7.15 -16.60 8.66
N PRO A 13 -6.93 -17.16 7.44
CA PRO A 13 -5.87 -16.66 6.58
C PRO A 13 -6.14 -15.19 6.19
N PRO A 14 -5.09 -14.40 5.90
CA PRO A 14 -5.25 -13.04 5.40
C PRO A 14 -6.15 -13.01 4.16
N THR A 15 -7.06 -12.05 4.13
CA THR A 15 -8.06 -11.92 3.05
C THR A 15 -7.76 -10.79 2.08
N ARG A 16 -6.78 -9.92 2.42
CA ARG A 16 -6.42 -8.72 1.67
C ARG A 16 -4.93 -8.72 1.37
N ALA A 17 -4.57 -8.61 0.10
CA ALA A 17 -3.19 -8.45 -0.33
C ALA A 17 -2.83 -6.96 -0.36
N LEU A 18 -1.87 -6.53 0.45
CA LEU A 18 -1.37 -5.15 0.49
C LEU A 18 0.07 -5.09 -0.07
N TRP A 19 0.26 -4.35 -1.15
CA TRP A 19 1.55 -4.13 -1.80
C TRP A 19 2.09 -2.74 -1.45
N VAL A 20 3.20 -2.70 -0.70
CA VAL A 20 3.81 -1.46 -0.22
C VAL A 20 5.07 -1.17 -1.02
N TRP A 21 5.06 -0.11 -1.83
CA TRP A 21 6.12 0.28 -2.74
C TRP A 21 6.97 1.39 -2.13
N GLY A 22 8.13 1.03 -1.57
CA GLY A 22 9.08 1.92 -0.92
C GLY A 22 9.37 1.56 0.53
N ALA A 23 10.66 1.47 0.89
CA ALA A 23 11.17 1.12 2.21
C ALA A 23 11.92 2.29 2.88
N GLY A 24 11.56 3.54 2.55
CA GLY A 24 12.01 4.72 3.24
C GLY A 24 11.39 4.85 4.64
N HIS A 25 11.67 5.95 5.35
CA HIS A 25 11.19 6.17 6.73
C HIS A 25 9.67 6.01 6.87
N VAL A 26 8.89 6.54 5.92
CA VAL A 26 7.43 6.43 5.92
C VAL A 26 6.99 4.99 5.67
N GLY A 27 7.60 4.29 4.69
CA GLY A 27 7.28 2.89 4.41
C GLY A 27 7.56 1.97 5.59
N ARG A 28 8.69 2.19 6.29
CA ARG A 28 9.02 1.46 7.51
C ARG A 28 7.97 1.67 8.61
N ALA A 29 7.55 2.91 8.82
CA ALA A 29 6.52 3.24 9.80
C ALA A 29 5.16 2.62 9.43
N ILE A 30 4.74 2.69 8.17
CA ILE A 30 3.49 2.11 7.68
C ILE A 30 3.50 0.59 7.85
N VAL A 31 4.54 -0.09 7.38
CA VAL A 31 4.62 -1.56 7.49
C VAL A 31 4.64 -2.01 8.95
N ALA A 32 5.41 -1.34 9.82
CA ALA A 32 5.42 -1.64 11.25
C ALA A 32 4.04 -1.46 11.91
N THR A 33 3.23 -0.49 11.45
CA THR A 33 1.88 -0.23 11.97
C THR A 33 0.85 -1.24 11.45
N LEU A 34 0.96 -1.67 10.18
CA LEU A 34 -0.03 -2.52 9.53
C LEU A 34 0.27 -4.02 9.64
N ALA A 35 1.53 -4.42 9.81
CA ALA A 35 1.93 -5.84 9.87
C ALA A 35 1.21 -6.65 10.96
N PRO A 36 0.88 -6.09 12.14
CA PRO A 36 0.13 -6.84 13.16
C PRO A 36 -1.34 -7.13 12.81
N LEU A 37 -1.88 -6.56 11.71
CA LEU A 37 -3.28 -6.78 11.33
C LEU A 37 -3.44 -8.14 10.65
N PRO A 38 -4.25 -9.04 11.19
CA PRO A 38 -4.31 -10.45 10.76
C PRO A 38 -4.98 -10.64 9.40
N ASP A 39 -5.73 -9.65 8.91
CA ASP A 39 -6.43 -9.70 7.62
C ASP A 39 -5.54 -9.27 6.45
N LEU A 40 -4.35 -8.74 6.71
CA LEU A 40 -3.43 -8.25 5.68
C LEU A 40 -2.30 -9.25 5.40
N SER A 41 -2.09 -9.56 4.12
CA SER A 41 -0.87 -10.17 3.60
C SER A 41 -0.04 -9.07 2.95
N ILE A 42 1.09 -8.70 3.56
CA ILE A 42 1.90 -7.56 3.10
C ILE A 42 3.06 -8.04 2.23
N THR A 43 3.13 -7.53 1.00
CA THR A 43 4.31 -7.59 0.13
C THR A 43 4.98 -6.23 0.13
N TRP A 44 6.25 -6.17 0.58
CA TRP A 44 6.99 -4.92 0.72
C TRP A 44 8.15 -4.85 -0.26
N ILE A 45 8.16 -3.84 -1.12
CA ILE A 45 9.00 -3.76 -2.31
C ILE A 45 9.89 -2.52 -2.29
N ASP A 46 11.18 -2.67 -2.59
CA ASP A 46 12.10 -1.57 -2.91
C ASP A 46 13.24 -2.07 -3.82
N THR A 47 14.14 -1.17 -4.18
CA THR A 47 15.23 -1.43 -5.13
C THR A 47 16.44 -2.12 -4.50
N ASP A 48 16.64 -2.03 -3.19
CA ASP A 48 17.83 -2.55 -2.51
C ASP A 48 17.51 -3.03 -1.10
N ARG A 49 18.19 -4.11 -0.67
CA ARG A 49 18.01 -4.68 0.68
C ARG A 49 18.37 -3.71 1.80
N SER A 50 19.33 -2.82 1.59
CA SER A 50 19.77 -1.83 2.57
C SER A 50 18.69 -0.79 2.91
N ARG A 51 17.70 -0.63 2.06
CA ARG A 51 16.57 0.28 2.28
C ARG A 51 15.61 -0.23 3.35
N PHE A 52 15.56 -1.54 3.55
CA PHE A 52 14.72 -2.16 4.58
C PHE A 52 15.40 -2.14 5.95
N PRO A 53 14.65 -2.24 7.06
CA PRO A 53 15.23 -2.41 8.38
C PRO A 53 15.93 -3.78 8.51
N ALA A 54 16.79 -3.92 9.52
CA ALA A 54 17.46 -5.19 9.81
C ALA A 54 16.46 -6.29 10.20
N SER A 55 15.46 -5.94 11.01
CA SER A 55 14.37 -6.82 11.40
C SER A 55 13.12 -6.50 10.58
N ILE A 56 12.56 -7.51 9.97
CA ILE A 56 11.30 -7.43 9.20
C ILE A 56 10.19 -8.00 10.09
N PRO A 57 9.01 -7.33 10.15
CA PRO A 57 7.89 -7.89 10.88
C PRO A 57 7.47 -9.27 10.35
N ASP A 58 7.02 -10.14 11.24
CA ASP A 58 6.52 -11.46 10.87
C ASP A 58 5.37 -11.37 9.87
N GLY A 59 5.32 -12.31 8.93
CA GLY A 59 4.27 -12.35 7.90
C GLY A 59 4.43 -11.35 6.75
N VAL A 60 5.49 -10.51 6.76
CA VAL A 60 5.79 -9.59 5.65
C VAL A 60 6.73 -10.25 4.65
N THR A 61 6.30 -10.30 3.39
CA THR A 61 7.12 -10.79 2.27
C THR A 61 7.91 -9.64 1.67
N LEU A 62 9.24 -9.78 1.54
CA LEU A 62 10.09 -8.81 0.86
C LEU A 62 10.25 -9.16 -0.61
N GLN A 63 10.22 -8.14 -1.46
CA GLN A 63 10.65 -8.23 -2.85
C GLN A 63 11.63 -7.10 -3.17
N ILE A 64 12.74 -7.45 -3.80
CA ILE A 64 13.81 -6.53 -4.17
C ILE A 64 14.01 -6.63 -5.69
N ALA A 65 13.89 -5.51 -6.40
CA ALA A 65 14.06 -5.47 -7.84
C ALA A 65 14.66 -4.13 -8.27
N GLU A 66 15.60 -4.14 -9.24
CA GLU A 66 16.15 -2.92 -9.84
C GLU A 66 15.04 -2.02 -10.44
N ASN A 67 14.04 -2.65 -11.04
CA ASN A 67 12.82 -1.97 -11.51
C ASN A 67 11.59 -2.51 -10.76
N PRO A 68 11.26 -1.95 -9.59
CA PRO A 68 10.11 -2.39 -8.81
C PRO A 68 8.78 -2.35 -9.58
N ALA A 69 8.62 -1.40 -10.51
CA ALA A 69 7.38 -1.27 -11.27
C ALA A 69 7.05 -2.51 -12.12
N SER A 70 8.05 -3.30 -12.53
CA SER A 70 7.82 -4.56 -13.27
C SER A 70 7.07 -5.59 -12.43
N LEU A 71 7.29 -5.61 -11.12
CA LEU A 71 6.62 -6.53 -10.19
C LEU A 71 5.12 -6.25 -10.05
N SER A 72 4.63 -5.10 -10.51
CA SER A 72 3.18 -4.82 -10.50
C SER A 72 2.37 -5.86 -11.26
N ALA A 73 2.98 -6.56 -12.22
CA ALA A 73 2.36 -7.65 -12.97
C ALA A 73 2.13 -8.92 -12.12
N GLU A 74 2.84 -9.06 -11.00
CA GLU A 74 2.70 -10.21 -10.08
C GLU A 74 1.62 -9.98 -9.01
N ALA A 75 1.22 -8.72 -8.79
CA ALA A 75 0.20 -8.39 -7.80
C ALA A 75 -1.15 -9.00 -8.21
N PRO A 76 -1.95 -9.52 -7.26
CA PRO A 76 -3.33 -9.88 -7.53
C PRO A 76 -4.13 -8.69 -8.09
N GLU A 77 -5.08 -8.94 -8.99
CA GLU A 77 -5.91 -7.87 -9.58
C GLU A 77 -6.78 -7.14 -8.55
N ASN A 78 -7.04 -7.77 -7.42
CA ASN A 78 -7.74 -7.19 -6.27
C ASN A 78 -6.80 -6.75 -5.15
N ALA A 79 -5.51 -6.58 -5.42
CA ALA A 79 -4.56 -6.08 -4.44
C ALA A 79 -4.83 -4.61 -4.08
N GLU A 80 -4.44 -4.25 -2.87
CA GLU A 80 -4.34 -2.87 -2.43
C GLU A 80 -2.89 -2.41 -2.58
N HIS A 81 -2.68 -1.17 -3.01
CA HIS A 81 -1.35 -0.62 -3.24
C HIS A 81 -1.11 0.65 -2.44
N LEU A 82 0.06 0.78 -1.83
CA LEU A 82 0.57 1.99 -1.21
C LEU A 82 1.88 2.40 -1.90
N ILE A 83 1.85 3.50 -2.63
CA ILE A 83 2.98 4.01 -3.42
C ILE A 83 3.64 5.17 -2.67
N LEU A 84 4.91 4.98 -2.28
CA LEU A 84 5.68 5.92 -1.47
C LEU A 84 7.18 5.80 -1.73
N THR A 85 7.58 5.67 -3.00
CA THR A 85 8.98 5.54 -3.35
C THR A 85 9.71 6.87 -3.25
N TYR A 86 11.04 6.83 -3.33
CA TYR A 86 11.87 8.06 -3.36
C TYR A 86 11.87 8.75 -4.73
N SER A 87 11.33 8.09 -5.77
CA SER A 87 11.40 8.54 -7.15
C SER A 87 10.03 8.88 -7.70
N HIS A 88 9.81 10.15 -8.09
CA HIS A 88 8.57 10.56 -8.76
C HIS A 88 8.34 9.83 -10.10
N ALA A 89 9.42 9.47 -10.81
CA ALA A 89 9.31 8.72 -12.06
C ALA A 89 8.81 7.29 -11.81
N LEU A 90 9.35 6.63 -10.77
CA LEU A 90 8.92 5.30 -10.37
C LEU A 90 7.48 5.32 -9.84
N ASP A 91 7.11 6.32 -9.01
CA ASP A 91 5.74 6.47 -8.53
C ASP A 91 4.74 6.62 -9.69
N LEU A 92 5.10 7.38 -10.74
CA LEU A 92 4.26 7.56 -11.92
C LEU A 92 4.14 6.26 -12.73
N ASP A 93 5.24 5.53 -12.94
CA ASP A 93 5.23 4.25 -13.67
C ASP A 93 4.41 3.20 -12.90
N LEU A 94 4.52 3.14 -11.58
CA LEU A 94 3.67 2.31 -10.73
C LEU A 94 2.19 2.67 -10.88
N CYS A 95 1.83 3.95 -10.79
CA CYS A 95 0.44 4.38 -11.00
C CYS A 95 -0.08 3.95 -12.38
N HIS A 96 0.73 4.14 -13.44
CA HIS A 96 0.38 3.74 -14.81
C HIS A 96 0.10 2.23 -14.90
N ARG A 97 1.02 1.40 -14.45
CA ARG A 97 0.91 -0.07 -14.53
C ARG A 97 -0.23 -0.62 -13.68
N ILE A 98 -0.41 -0.10 -12.47
CA ILE A 98 -1.49 -0.49 -11.56
C ILE A 98 -2.85 -0.12 -12.16
N LEU A 99 -2.99 1.06 -12.80
CA LEU A 99 -4.21 1.44 -13.53
C LEU A 99 -4.51 0.51 -14.70
N MET A 100 -3.48 0.05 -15.43
CA MET A 100 -3.67 -0.91 -16.55
C MET A 100 -4.10 -2.29 -16.06
N ARG A 101 -3.54 -2.76 -14.95
CA ARG A 101 -3.81 -4.10 -14.44
C ARG A 101 -5.16 -4.21 -13.72
N GLY A 102 -5.57 -3.17 -13.04
CA GLY A 102 -6.64 -3.20 -12.06
C GLY A 102 -6.14 -3.38 -10.63
N PHE A 103 -6.95 -2.98 -9.68
CA PHE A 103 -6.63 -3.02 -8.25
C PHE A 103 -7.91 -2.85 -7.43
N ALA A 104 -7.93 -3.33 -6.18
CA ALA A 104 -8.98 -2.99 -5.24
C ALA A 104 -8.87 -1.54 -4.80
N ARG A 105 -7.63 -1.10 -4.46
CA ARG A 105 -7.34 0.24 -3.93
C ARG A 105 -5.91 0.65 -4.23
N CYS A 106 -5.70 1.95 -4.41
CA CYS A 106 -4.36 2.49 -4.62
C CYS A 106 -4.25 3.84 -3.91
N GLY A 107 -3.29 3.94 -2.99
CA GLY A 107 -2.93 5.16 -2.30
C GLY A 107 -1.54 5.63 -2.70
N LEU A 108 -1.40 6.92 -2.98
CA LEU A 108 -0.13 7.56 -3.30
C LEU A 108 0.22 8.59 -2.23
N ILE A 109 1.43 8.50 -1.69
CA ILE A 109 1.99 9.58 -0.85
C ILE A 109 2.48 10.71 -1.75
N GLY A 110 1.91 11.89 -1.58
CA GLY A 110 2.31 13.04 -2.36
C GLY A 110 1.54 14.31 -2.01
N SER A 111 2.06 15.44 -2.46
CA SER A 111 1.36 16.73 -2.35
C SER A 111 0.28 16.88 -3.43
N ALA A 112 -0.66 17.80 -3.22
CA ALA A 112 -1.66 18.14 -4.21
C ALA A 112 -1.04 18.58 -5.57
N SER A 113 0.09 19.30 -5.51
CA SER A 113 0.80 19.72 -6.73
C SER A 113 1.50 18.56 -7.46
N LYS A 114 2.03 17.56 -6.73
CA LYS A 114 2.54 16.32 -7.34
C LYS A 114 1.40 15.58 -8.02
N TRP A 115 0.27 15.43 -7.35
CA TRP A 115 -0.89 14.73 -7.88
C TRP A 115 -1.48 15.40 -9.10
N ALA A 116 -1.59 16.73 -9.13
CA ALA A 116 -2.05 17.47 -10.32
C ALA A 116 -1.18 17.17 -11.56
N ARG A 117 0.15 17.15 -11.40
CA ARG A 117 1.09 16.77 -12.47
C ARG A 117 0.94 15.31 -12.90
N PHE A 118 0.72 14.39 -11.96
CA PHE A 118 0.54 12.97 -12.25
C PHE A 118 -0.75 12.74 -13.04
N ARG A 119 -1.86 13.35 -12.65
CA ARG A 119 -3.13 13.24 -13.38
C ARG A 119 -2.98 13.63 -14.85
N ASN A 120 -2.34 14.77 -15.13
CA ASN A 120 -2.12 15.21 -16.51
C ASN A 120 -1.26 14.22 -17.31
N ARG A 121 -0.21 13.64 -16.69
CA ARG A 121 0.64 12.65 -17.34
C ARG A 121 -0.07 11.32 -17.56
N LEU A 122 -0.86 10.85 -16.60
CA LEU A 122 -1.65 9.63 -16.73
C LEU A 122 -2.71 9.76 -17.82
N GLN A 123 -3.37 10.93 -17.94
CA GLN A 123 -4.28 11.22 -19.05
C GLN A 123 -3.55 11.19 -20.39
N ALA A 124 -2.36 11.80 -20.49
CA ALA A 124 -1.55 11.75 -21.70
C ALA A 124 -1.08 10.32 -22.08
N LEU A 125 -1.00 9.41 -21.09
CA LEU A 125 -0.74 7.97 -21.31
C LEU A 125 -2.03 7.18 -21.66
N GLY A 126 -3.17 7.84 -21.80
CA GLY A 126 -4.42 7.23 -22.26
C GLY A 126 -5.35 6.73 -21.15
N HIS A 127 -5.07 7.03 -19.87
CA HIS A 127 -5.98 6.65 -18.80
C HIS A 127 -7.19 7.58 -18.70
N ASP A 128 -8.36 6.99 -18.48
CA ASP A 128 -9.60 7.74 -18.26
C ASP A 128 -9.57 8.50 -16.93
N PRO A 129 -10.08 9.76 -16.86
CA PRO A 129 -10.16 10.52 -15.62
C PRO A 129 -10.85 9.79 -14.46
N ALA A 130 -11.90 8.99 -14.74
CA ALA A 130 -12.60 8.22 -13.71
C ALA A 130 -11.72 7.08 -13.16
N GLN A 131 -10.90 6.46 -14.00
CA GLN A 131 -9.92 5.47 -13.54
C GLN A 131 -8.84 6.12 -12.66
N ILE A 132 -8.30 7.26 -13.10
CA ILE A 132 -7.28 8.01 -12.35
C ILE A 132 -7.82 8.46 -10.99
N ALA A 133 -9.10 8.85 -10.91
CA ALA A 133 -9.73 9.27 -9.66
C ALA A 133 -9.85 8.14 -8.61
N ARG A 134 -9.62 6.87 -8.99
CA ARG A 134 -9.57 5.74 -8.05
C ARG A 134 -8.26 5.68 -7.24
N ILE A 135 -7.26 6.48 -7.61
CA ILE A 135 -6.02 6.61 -6.83
C ILE A 135 -6.21 7.74 -5.81
N ASP A 136 -6.13 7.39 -4.54
CA ASP A 136 -6.20 8.35 -3.43
C ASP A 136 -4.85 9.07 -3.27
N CYS A 137 -4.81 10.39 -3.51
CA CYS A 137 -3.60 11.19 -3.31
C CYS A 137 -3.94 12.62 -2.83
N PRO A 138 -3.40 13.04 -1.67
CA PRO A 138 -2.59 12.26 -0.74
C PRO A 138 -3.43 11.19 -0.02
N ILE A 139 -2.87 9.99 0.17
CA ILE A 139 -3.51 9.02 1.04
C ILE A 139 -3.31 9.41 2.50
N GLY A 140 -4.36 9.27 3.31
CA GLY A 140 -4.38 9.67 4.70
C GLY A 140 -4.72 11.16 4.87
N ASP A 141 -4.64 11.64 6.12
CA ASP A 141 -4.95 13.03 6.49
C ASP A 141 -3.67 13.87 6.64
N PRO A 142 -3.40 14.83 5.74
CA PRO A 142 -2.24 15.72 5.85
C PRO A 142 -2.24 16.60 7.10
N ALA A 143 -3.39 16.81 7.75
CA ALA A 143 -3.50 17.63 8.96
C ALA A 143 -2.78 17.00 10.16
N LEU A 144 -2.55 15.68 10.17
CA LEU A 144 -1.80 14.98 11.21
C LEU A 144 -0.28 15.24 11.17
N GLY A 145 0.19 15.97 10.15
CA GLY A 145 1.59 16.38 10.02
C GLY A 145 2.44 15.48 9.14
N LYS A 146 3.76 15.77 9.12
CA LYS A 146 4.70 15.14 8.17
C LYS A 146 5.64 14.12 8.84
N HIS A 147 5.52 13.91 10.15
CA HIS A 147 6.33 12.90 10.82
C HIS A 147 5.97 11.49 10.30
N PRO A 148 6.95 10.60 10.03
CA PRO A 148 6.66 9.27 9.47
C PRO A 148 5.60 8.47 10.24
N GLN A 149 5.61 8.54 11.57
CA GLN A 149 4.61 7.86 12.41
C GLN A 149 3.22 8.48 12.28
N ALA A 150 3.12 9.81 12.18
CA ALA A 150 1.82 10.49 11.98
C ALA A 150 1.23 10.11 10.61
N ILE A 151 2.06 10.07 9.58
CA ILE A 151 1.65 9.59 8.25
C ILE A 151 1.21 8.13 8.33
N ALA A 152 1.95 7.26 9.02
CA ALA A 152 1.62 5.85 9.15
C ALA A 152 0.27 5.64 9.85
N ILE A 153 -0.02 6.37 10.92
CA ILE A 153 -1.31 6.33 11.61
C ILE A 153 -2.44 6.79 10.69
N SER A 154 -2.23 7.87 9.95
CA SER A 154 -3.20 8.42 9.02
C SER A 154 -3.52 7.42 7.88
N VAL A 155 -2.48 6.83 7.29
CA VAL A 155 -2.63 5.80 6.24
C VAL A 155 -3.30 4.56 6.79
N ALA A 156 -2.91 4.09 7.98
CA ALA A 156 -3.54 2.94 8.62
C ALA A 156 -5.04 3.18 8.89
N SER A 157 -5.40 4.38 9.35
CA SER A 157 -6.81 4.77 9.50
C SER A 157 -7.56 4.68 8.17
N ALA A 158 -6.98 5.19 7.07
CA ALA A 158 -7.59 5.12 5.75
C ALA A 158 -7.75 3.67 5.27
N VAL A 159 -6.74 2.80 5.49
CA VAL A 159 -6.79 1.37 5.15
C VAL A 159 -7.86 0.62 5.93
N LEU A 160 -8.04 0.94 7.22
CA LEU A 160 -9.01 0.28 8.10
C LEU A 160 -10.45 0.78 7.88
N SER A 161 -10.65 2.09 7.75
CA SER A 161 -11.99 2.69 7.63
C SER A 161 -12.78 2.16 6.43
N GLN A 162 -12.11 1.79 5.38
CA GLN A 162 -12.74 1.30 4.16
C GLN A 162 -13.01 -0.20 4.21
N SER A 163 -12.33 -0.96 5.09
CA SER A 163 -12.67 -2.37 5.37
C SER A 163 -14.04 -2.49 6.03
N ALA A 164 -14.34 -1.58 6.95
CA ALA A 164 -15.64 -1.53 7.65
C ALA A 164 -16.81 -1.28 6.68
N SER A 165 -16.60 -0.44 5.64
CA SER A 165 -17.64 -0.15 4.64
C SER A 165 -17.97 -1.34 3.73
N ALA A 166 -17.03 -2.25 3.50
CA ALA A 166 -17.25 -3.47 2.71
C ALA A 166 -18.02 -4.55 3.52
N SER A 167 -17.79 -4.62 4.82
CA SER A 167 -18.47 -5.60 5.71
C SER A 167 -19.91 -5.24 6.02
N LEU A 168 -20.28 -3.95 5.99
CA LEU A 168 -21.65 -3.47 6.26
C LEU A 168 -22.59 -3.61 5.05
N ARG A 169 -22.11 -4.04 3.89
CA ARG A 169 -22.91 -4.23 2.66
C ARG A 169 -23.22 -5.70 2.35
N LYS A 170 -22.88 -6.61 3.24
CA LYS A 170 -23.28 -8.02 3.20
C LYS A 170 -24.35 -8.29 4.26
#